data_fbe47adfb11d50dbb5efe1e1643b7130
#
_entry.id   fbe47adfb11d50dbb5efe1e1643b7130
#
_cell.length_a   1.000
_cell.length_b   1.000
_cell.length_c   1.000
_cell.angle_alpha   90.00
_cell.angle_beta   90.00
_cell.angle_gamma   90.00
#
_symmetry.space_group_name_H-M   'P 1'
#
loop_
_entity.id
_entity.type
_entity.pdbx_description
1 polymer ?
#
loop_
_entity_poly.entity_id
_entity_poly.type
_entity_poly.pdbx_seq_one_letter_code
_entity_poly.pdbx_strand_id
1 'polypeptide(L)' 'MERELKVGQHVVFIDSLRKPHDAIVTAWWSQTCCNIVIVSGDEQKSDDYGRQIERHTSVCHKSAQGDVVYGMVFCFPDES' A
#
# COMPACT_ATOMS: atom_id res chain seq x y z
N MET A 1 -2.09 -2.07 20.42
CA MET A 1 -2.05 -3.50 20.06
C MET A 1 -1.49 -3.63 18.65
N GLU A 2 -0.42 -4.40 18.52
CA GLU A 2 0.19 -4.61 17.21
C GLU A 2 -0.67 -5.49 16.34
N ARG A 3 -0.73 -5.16 15.06
CA ARG A 3 -1.45 -5.94 14.08
C ARG A 3 -0.49 -6.77 13.27
N GLU A 4 -0.87 -8.00 12.99
CA GLU A 4 -0.10 -8.87 12.13
C GLU A 4 -0.39 -8.55 10.67
N LEU A 5 0.67 -8.56 9.87
CA LEU A 5 0.54 -8.51 8.41
C LEU A 5 0.51 -9.94 7.88
N LYS A 6 -0.33 -10.17 6.88
CA LYS A 6 -0.45 -11.46 6.21
C LYS A 6 -0.47 -11.26 4.72
N VAL A 7 0.12 -12.19 3.98
CA VAL A 7 -0.01 -12.20 2.52
C VAL A 7 -1.50 -12.33 2.17
N GLY A 8 -1.95 -11.49 1.26
CA GLY A 8 -3.36 -11.43 0.85
C GLY A 8 -4.21 -10.46 1.65
N GLN A 9 -3.64 -9.85 2.68
CA GLN A 9 -4.39 -8.91 3.52
C GLN A 9 -4.64 -7.60 2.78
N HIS A 10 -5.87 -7.06 2.95
CA HIS A 10 -6.22 -5.74 2.43
C HIS A 10 -5.63 -4.66 3.33
N VAL A 11 -4.92 -3.73 2.73
CA VAL A 11 -4.43 -2.52 3.39
C VAL A 11 -4.69 -1.34 2.46
N VAL A 12 -4.46 -0.12 2.95
CA VAL A 12 -4.58 1.09 2.15
C VAL A 12 -3.18 1.63 1.91
N PHE A 13 -2.82 1.80 0.62
CA PHE A 13 -1.56 2.39 0.22
C PHE A 13 -1.78 3.89 -0.05
N ILE A 14 -0.99 4.73 0.57
CA ILE A 14 -1.03 6.18 0.35
C ILE A 14 0.16 6.54 -0.52
N ASP A 15 -0.12 7.01 -1.74
CA ASP A 15 0.93 7.29 -2.72
C ASP A 15 1.66 8.61 -2.43
N SER A 16 2.64 8.95 -3.29
CA SER A 16 3.43 10.18 -3.12
C SER A 16 2.62 11.45 -3.25
N LEU A 17 1.43 11.38 -3.83
CA LEU A 17 0.49 12.48 -3.91
C LEU A 17 -0.53 12.47 -2.79
N ARG A 18 -0.34 11.60 -1.80
CA ARG A 18 -1.19 11.40 -0.64
C ARG A 18 -2.59 10.91 -0.99
N LYS A 19 -2.71 10.19 -2.11
CA LYS A 19 -3.98 9.56 -2.51
C LYS A 19 -4.03 8.13 -2.01
N PRO A 20 -5.15 7.72 -1.42
CA PRO A 20 -5.31 6.34 -0.95
C PRO A 20 -5.66 5.40 -2.09
N HIS A 21 -5.13 4.19 -2.03
CA HIS A 21 -5.43 3.10 -2.96
C HIS A 21 -5.67 1.83 -2.18
N ASP A 22 -6.64 1.04 -2.60
CA ASP A 22 -6.78 -0.30 -2.06
C ASP A 22 -5.58 -1.14 -2.49
N ALA A 23 -5.03 -1.89 -1.56
CA ALA A 23 -3.80 -2.65 -1.78
C ALA A 23 -3.92 -4.03 -1.14
N ILE A 24 -3.13 -4.96 -1.67
CA ILE A 24 -3.05 -6.32 -1.15
C ILE A 24 -1.59 -6.60 -0.81
N VAL A 25 -1.36 -7.13 0.37
CA VAL A 25 -0.01 -7.51 0.81
C VAL A 25 0.44 -8.74 0.05
N THR A 26 1.62 -8.66 -0.58
CA THR A 26 2.20 -9.79 -1.30
C THR A 26 3.36 -10.43 -0.56
N ALA A 27 4.01 -9.70 0.33
CA ALA A 27 5.04 -10.22 1.24
C ALA A 27 5.17 -9.24 2.40
N TRP A 28 5.63 -9.72 3.53
CA TRP A 28 5.89 -8.83 4.65
C TRP A 28 7.25 -9.16 5.26
N TRP A 29 7.95 -8.12 5.68
CA TRP A 29 9.30 -8.24 6.23
C TRP A 29 9.33 -7.99 7.73
N SER A 30 8.39 -7.19 8.22
CA SER A 30 8.16 -6.92 9.63
C SER A 30 6.71 -6.52 9.79
N GLN A 31 6.30 -6.24 11.02
CA GLN A 31 4.93 -5.80 11.29
C GLN A 31 4.63 -4.40 10.73
N THR A 32 5.66 -3.67 10.32
CA THR A 32 5.52 -2.31 9.80
C THR A 32 6.09 -2.14 8.40
N CYS A 33 6.48 -3.23 7.73
CA CYS A 33 7.07 -3.13 6.39
C CYS A 33 6.64 -4.32 5.54
N CYS A 34 6.11 -4.04 4.36
CA CYS A 34 5.60 -5.07 3.46
C CYS A 34 5.72 -4.64 2.00
N ASN A 35 5.52 -5.63 1.12
CA ASN A 35 5.33 -5.38 -0.30
C ASN A 35 3.84 -5.47 -0.60
N ILE A 36 3.38 -4.67 -1.54
CA ILE A 36 1.97 -4.59 -1.90
C ILE A 36 1.79 -4.53 -3.41
N VAL A 37 0.55 -4.75 -3.85
CA VAL A 37 0.11 -4.44 -5.21
C VAL A 37 -1.11 -3.54 -5.14
N ILE A 38 -1.22 -2.64 -6.12
CA ILE A 38 -2.39 -1.77 -6.28
C ILE A 38 -2.83 -1.80 -7.73
N VAL A 39 -4.06 -1.39 -8.00
CA VAL A 39 -4.50 -1.08 -9.36
C VAL A 39 -3.94 0.30 -9.71
N SER A 40 -3.27 0.43 -10.86
CA SER A 40 -2.63 1.68 -11.26
C SER A 40 -3.65 2.83 -11.28
N GLY A 41 -3.26 3.98 -10.73
CA GLY A 41 -4.05 5.20 -10.82
C GLY A 41 -3.96 5.89 -12.18
N ASP A 42 -3.07 5.44 -13.05
CA ASP A 42 -2.88 6.02 -14.38
C ASP A 42 -3.79 5.33 -15.39
N GLU A 43 -4.76 6.06 -15.92
CA GLU A 43 -5.73 5.53 -16.87
C GLU A 43 -5.08 5.06 -18.18
N GLN A 44 -3.90 5.57 -18.51
CA GLN A 44 -3.17 5.16 -19.71
C GLN A 44 -2.45 3.84 -19.53
N LYS A 45 -2.27 3.38 -18.30
CA LYS A 45 -1.67 2.08 -18.00
C LYS A 45 -2.76 1.01 -17.98
N SER A 46 -3.30 0.73 -19.14
CA SER A 46 -4.35 -0.28 -19.34
C SER A 46 -3.98 -1.17 -20.51
N ASP A 47 -4.49 -2.38 -20.48
CA ASP A 47 -4.35 -3.35 -21.57
C ASP A 47 -5.70 -4.02 -21.84
N ASP A 48 -5.70 -5.11 -22.62
CA ASP A 48 -6.92 -5.83 -22.97
C ASP A 48 -7.64 -6.45 -21.77
N TYR A 49 -6.95 -6.55 -20.64
CA TYR A 49 -7.49 -7.12 -19.42
C TYR A 49 -7.93 -6.05 -18.41
N GLY A 50 -7.74 -4.78 -18.75
CA GLY A 50 -8.13 -3.66 -17.90
C GLY A 50 -6.94 -2.86 -17.39
N ARG A 51 -7.12 -2.21 -16.24
CA ARG A 51 -6.08 -1.39 -15.64
C ARG A 51 -4.92 -2.26 -15.13
N GLN A 52 -3.70 -1.82 -15.40
CA GLN A 52 -2.51 -2.56 -14.97
C GLN A 52 -2.35 -2.52 -13.44
N ILE A 53 -1.62 -3.50 -12.94
CA ILE A 53 -1.31 -3.62 -11.51
C ILE A 53 0.11 -3.11 -11.29
N GLU A 54 0.28 -2.26 -10.27
CA GLU A 54 1.58 -1.76 -9.84
C GLU A 54 2.01 -2.47 -8.57
N ARG A 55 3.30 -2.81 -8.48
CA ARG A 55 3.90 -3.39 -7.28
C ARG A 55 4.75 -2.35 -6.59
N HIS A 56 4.62 -2.27 -5.28
CA HIS A 56 5.44 -1.41 -4.46
C HIS A 56 6.12 -2.25 -3.38
N THR A 57 7.42 -2.05 -3.19
CA THR A 57 8.22 -2.86 -2.27
C THR A 57 8.65 -2.03 -1.07
N SER A 58 8.84 -2.72 0.06
CA SER A 58 9.34 -2.10 1.30
C SER A 58 8.51 -0.88 1.72
N VAL A 59 7.19 -1.02 1.64
CA VAL A 59 6.27 0.04 2.05
C VAL A 59 6.10 -0.04 3.56
N CYS A 60 6.37 1.07 4.24
CA CYS A 60 6.29 1.14 5.69
C CYS A 60 4.92 1.63 6.15
N HIS A 61 4.52 1.18 7.34
CA HIS A 61 3.32 1.72 7.97
C HIS A 61 3.51 3.21 8.23
N LYS A 62 2.42 3.98 8.13
CA LYS A 62 2.48 5.43 8.28
C LYS A 62 3.10 5.88 9.61
N SER A 63 2.96 5.09 10.67
CA SER A 63 3.55 5.39 11.97
C SER A 63 5.08 5.43 11.94
N ALA A 64 5.71 4.76 10.98
CA ALA A 64 7.17 4.74 10.86
C ALA A 64 7.74 6.06 10.35
N GLN A 65 6.89 6.94 9.79
CA GLN A 65 7.33 8.28 9.34
C GLN A 65 7.18 9.35 10.44
N GLY A 66 6.66 8.99 11.60
CA GLY A 66 6.47 9.94 12.69
C GLY A 66 5.33 10.90 12.44
N ASP A 67 5.52 12.18 12.82
CA ASP A 67 4.45 13.19 12.76
C ASP A 67 4.15 13.68 11.35
N VAL A 68 5.09 13.53 10.42
CA VAL A 68 4.95 14.01 9.05
C VAL A 68 4.88 12.82 8.11
N VAL A 69 3.79 12.70 7.36
CA VAL A 69 3.60 11.61 6.39
C VAL A 69 3.78 12.18 5.00
N TYR A 70 4.82 11.70 4.30
CA TYR A 70 5.16 12.15 2.94
C TYR A 70 4.49 11.34 1.84
N GLY A 71 3.81 10.25 2.19
CA GLY A 71 3.26 9.31 1.24
C GLY A 71 4.16 8.09 1.07
N MET A 72 3.79 7.18 0.16
CA MET A 72 4.46 5.90 -0.05
C MET A 72 4.49 5.06 1.22
N VAL A 73 3.37 5.06 1.93
CA VAL A 73 3.17 4.32 3.16
C VAL A 73 1.88 3.53 3.06
N PHE A 74 1.68 2.61 4.00
CA PHE A 74 0.39 1.95 4.11
C PHE A 74 -0.24 2.21 5.48
N CYS A 75 -1.53 2.00 5.56
CA CYS A 75 -2.26 1.94 6.82
C CYS A 75 -3.33 0.86 6.72
N PHE A 76 -3.88 0.47 7.85
CA PHE A 76 -4.99 -0.48 7.86
C PHE A 76 -6.29 0.25 7.49
N PRO A 77 -7.29 -0.46 6.94
CA PRO A 77 -8.49 0.20 6.43
C PRO A 77 -9.23 1.05 7.47
N ASP A 78 -9.20 0.66 8.73
CA ASP A 78 -9.84 1.42 9.80
C ASP A 78 -9.02 2.62 10.28
N GLU A 79 -7.82 2.78 9.73
CA GLU A 79 -6.95 3.93 10.01
C GLU A 79 -6.97 4.97 8.88
N SER A 80 -7.61 4.65 7.78
CA SER A 80 -7.64 5.55 6.62
C SER A 80 -8.71 6.64 6.76
#